data_341716e2d5f765c35914d96caae81aed
#
_entry.id   341716e2d5f765c35914d96caae81aed
#
_cell.length_a   1.000
_cell.length_b   1.000
_cell.length_c   1.000
_cell.angle_alpha   90.00
_cell.angle_beta   90.00
_cell.angle_gamma   90.00
#
_symmetry.space_group_name_H-M   'P 1'
#
loop_
_entity.id
_entity.type
_entity.pdbx_description
1 polymer ?
#
loop_
_entity_poly.entity_id
_entity_poly.type
_entity_poly.pdbx_seq_one_letter_code
_entity_poly.pdbx_strand_id
1 'polypeptide(L)'
;MQLLNGTSIFPILMTLFHFVATSHVGSYKVYIKSSSQWRTVNYTDPDDSDIDQSMPGIEKSIPPLLSSPEECARPCKTGDPPKTCYYQWTFETYHTLGGACELCTPTTNTSLSSNCQCILADGADVSGIIVANRQFPGPAIQVCLGDMVIVDVKNIVPGNHLSIHWHGIYQKDWQHYDGVPFLTQCPISECSTFRYQWRAQNPGSHFWHAHSGLHKADGVDGPIIIREPPEFYPNRDLFNHDNFDNFIFIQDWLHNNALDHFPGTSINSIGQNPDNFLVNGRGQWLDPSNRKYTTTPLAIFNVKPGERYRFRMINGCTLLCPIELQIENHNMTIIAVDGVDVRPEIVNTITSFAAERVDFVLNTYELIGTYWIQVRGLSDNCTPRSVQQHAILRYEGSDLDEPSSPRPQFQSGLPRGKVFNPVNDVCDGTTANVICIKDLQNANPVNDLIFGSQPDMQIYLPFFFHNYERTDLFRPNTYQRFVGNFLQLLPI
;
A
#
# COMPACT_ATOMS: atom_id res chain seq x y z
N MET A 1 -15.07 -51.43 28.42
CA MET A 1 -15.99 -52.51 28.01
C MET A 1 -16.84 -51.96 26.86
N GLN A 2 -16.67 -52.58 25.66
CA GLN A 2 -17.43 -52.49 24.40
C GLN A 2 -17.49 -51.12 23.71
N LEU A 3 -16.76 -50.83 22.64
CA LEU A 3 -16.83 -51.25 21.22
C LEU A 3 -18.25 -51.23 20.61
N LEU A 4 -18.48 -50.31 19.67
CA LEU A 4 -19.15 -50.62 18.42
C LEU A 4 -18.70 -49.70 17.29
N ASN A 5 -18.35 -50.34 16.17
CA ASN A 5 -17.87 -49.88 14.91
C ASN A 5 -18.90 -49.14 14.06
N GLY A 6 -18.43 -48.30 13.16
CA GLY A 6 -19.21 -47.78 12.03
C GLY A 6 -18.34 -46.97 11.09
N THR A 7 -17.78 -47.66 10.14
CA THR A 7 -16.90 -47.21 9.05
C THR A 7 -17.59 -46.35 8.02
N SER A 8 -16.98 -45.24 7.66
CA SER A 8 -16.94 -44.75 6.27
C SER A 8 -15.72 -43.85 6.11
N ILE A 9 -14.70 -44.37 5.46
CA ILE A 9 -13.45 -43.71 5.13
C ILE A 9 -13.57 -43.20 3.70
N PHE A 10 -13.50 -41.88 3.53
CA PHE A 10 -13.08 -41.28 2.26
C PHE A 10 -11.58 -40.97 2.37
N PRO A 11 -10.74 -41.51 1.54
CA PRO A 11 -9.31 -41.18 1.57
C PRO A 11 -9.07 -39.87 0.81
N ILE A 12 -8.75 -38.82 1.56
CA ILE A 12 -8.05 -37.66 0.99
C ILE A 12 -6.62 -38.10 0.73
N LEU A 13 -6.27 -38.20 -0.53
CA LEU A 13 -4.90 -38.48 -1.00
C LEU A 13 -4.02 -37.24 -0.67
N MET A 14 -3.41 -37.23 0.50
CA MET A 14 -2.28 -36.35 0.79
C MET A 14 -1.03 -36.95 0.12
N THR A 15 -0.60 -36.38 -1.00
CA THR A 15 0.73 -36.65 -1.56
C THR A 15 1.77 -35.97 -0.68
N LEU A 16 2.38 -36.74 0.23
CA LEU A 16 3.58 -36.30 0.97
C LEU A 16 4.76 -36.24 -0.01
N PHE A 17 5.26 -35.05 -0.26
CA PHE A 17 6.53 -34.84 -0.93
C PHE A 17 7.66 -35.02 0.11
N HIS A 18 8.48 -36.05 -0.03
CA HIS A 18 9.73 -36.18 0.71
C HIS A 18 10.85 -35.55 -0.12
N PHE A 19 11.43 -34.46 0.38
CA PHE A 19 12.67 -33.92 -0.15
C PHE A 19 13.85 -34.50 0.57
N VAL A 20 14.75 -35.16 -0.15
CA VAL A 20 16.08 -35.49 0.34
C VAL A 20 17.07 -34.69 -0.48
N ALA A 21 17.64 -33.65 0.13
CA ALA A 21 18.70 -32.86 -0.48
C ALA A 21 20.07 -33.45 -0.06
N THR A 22 20.85 -33.90 -1.03
CA THR A 22 22.29 -34.15 -0.84
C THR A 22 23.05 -33.05 -1.57
N SER A 23 23.72 -32.18 -0.81
CA SER A 23 24.51 -31.10 -1.34
C SER A 23 25.86 -31.58 -1.89
N HIS A 24 26.06 -31.38 -3.19
CA HIS A 24 27.38 -31.13 -3.77
C HIS A 24 27.25 -29.92 -4.68
N VAL A 25 28.28 -29.08 -4.62
CA VAL A 25 28.35 -27.80 -5.31
C VAL A 25 27.99 -27.96 -6.79
N GLY A 26 26.94 -27.27 -7.28
CA GLY A 26 26.66 -27.02 -8.70
C GLY A 26 25.51 -27.82 -9.33
N SER A 27 24.90 -28.82 -8.70
CA SER A 27 23.69 -29.45 -9.28
C SER A 27 22.80 -30.10 -8.22
N TYR A 28 21.47 -29.88 -8.36
CA TYR A 28 20.46 -30.47 -7.51
C TYR A 28 19.69 -31.55 -8.29
N LYS A 29 19.53 -32.75 -7.69
CA LYS A 29 18.62 -33.75 -8.23
C LYS A 29 17.29 -33.68 -7.51
N VAL A 30 16.25 -33.34 -8.25
CA VAL A 30 14.87 -33.33 -7.74
C VAL A 30 14.18 -34.62 -8.17
N TYR A 31 13.68 -35.38 -7.19
CA TYR A 31 12.92 -36.59 -7.43
C TYR A 31 11.42 -36.25 -7.38
N ILE A 32 10.73 -36.38 -8.50
CA ILE A 32 9.28 -36.15 -8.59
C ILE A 32 8.58 -37.50 -8.76
N LYS A 33 7.64 -37.82 -7.89
CA LYS A 33 6.79 -39.01 -7.99
C LYS A 33 5.46 -38.65 -8.62
N SER A 34 5.18 -39.11 -9.82
CA SER A 34 3.85 -39.06 -10.41
C SER A 34 3.24 -40.47 -10.42
N SER A 35 2.13 -40.63 -9.76
CA SER A 35 1.24 -41.81 -9.65
C SER A 35 1.86 -43.19 -9.49
N SER A 36 2.95 -43.55 -10.10
CA SER A 36 3.62 -44.85 -9.92
C SER A 36 5.10 -44.88 -10.31
N GLN A 37 5.67 -43.85 -10.81
CA GLN A 37 7.10 -43.80 -11.22
C GLN A 37 7.82 -42.57 -10.67
N TRP A 38 9.08 -42.81 -10.22
CA TRP A 38 10.00 -41.75 -9.86
C TRP A 38 10.72 -41.22 -11.11
N ARG A 39 10.72 -39.92 -11.30
CA ARG A 39 11.57 -39.28 -12.31
C ARG A 39 12.57 -38.37 -11.61
N THR A 40 13.80 -38.42 -12.07
CA THR A 40 14.88 -37.54 -11.60
C THR A 40 14.97 -36.36 -12.57
N VAL A 41 14.87 -35.14 -12.05
CA VAL A 41 15.13 -33.91 -12.80
C VAL A 41 16.41 -33.30 -12.24
N ASN A 42 17.41 -33.13 -13.08
CA ASN A 42 18.64 -32.42 -12.71
C ASN A 42 18.35 -30.91 -12.87
N TYR A 43 18.53 -30.17 -11.81
CA TYR A 43 18.42 -28.70 -11.83
C TYR A 43 19.83 -28.14 -11.80
N THR A 44 20.24 -27.43 -12.84
CA THR A 44 21.49 -26.64 -12.87
C THR A 44 21.16 -25.18 -12.64
N ASP A 45 22.04 -24.49 -11.91
CA ASP A 45 21.92 -23.07 -11.64
C ASP A 45 21.89 -22.29 -12.98
N PRO A 46 21.03 -21.27 -13.14
CA PRO A 46 20.94 -20.47 -14.37
C PRO A 46 22.22 -19.75 -14.78
N ASP A 47 23.21 -19.66 -13.89
CA ASP A 47 24.51 -19.04 -14.18
C ASP A 47 25.53 -19.99 -14.84
N ASP A 48 25.18 -21.27 -15.06
CA ASP A 48 26.07 -22.23 -15.71
C ASP A 48 25.75 -22.31 -17.21
N SER A 49 26.69 -21.89 -18.04
CA SER A 49 26.56 -21.64 -19.48
C SER A 49 26.42 -22.88 -20.38
N ASP A 50 26.17 -24.07 -19.80
CA ASP A 50 26.04 -25.32 -20.57
C ASP A 50 24.64 -25.93 -20.45
N ILE A 51 23.65 -25.34 -21.15
CA ILE A 51 22.36 -25.98 -21.37
C ILE A 51 22.47 -26.90 -22.59
N ASP A 52 22.35 -28.21 -22.34
CA ASP A 52 22.26 -29.23 -23.40
C ASP A 52 21.13 -28.94 -24.41
N GLN A 53 21.49 -28.80 -25.67
CA GLN A 53 20.65 -28.33 -26.79
C GLN A 53 19.75 -29.43 -27.38
N SER A 54 19.56 -30.57 -26.73
CA SER A 54 18.95 -31.76 -27.34
C SER A 54 17.53 -32.13 -26.87
N MET A 55 16.69 -31.21 -26.39
CA MET A 55 15.26 -31.48 -26.18
C MET A 55 14.44 -31.00 -27.37
N PRO A 56 13.81 -31.88 -28.16
CA PRO A 56 12.90 -31.47 -29.24
C PRO A 56 11.54 -31.05 -28.65
N GLY A 57 11.09 -29.84 -28.94
CA GLY A 57 9.71 -29.41 -28.70
C GLY A 57 9.50 -28.27 -27.72
N ILE A 58 10.50 -27.65 -27.18
CA ILE A 58 10.36 -26.36 -26.50
C ILE A 58 10.68 -25.28 -27.52
N GLU A 59 9.66 -24.63 -28.06
CA GLU A 59 9.88 -23.34 -28.71
C GLU A 59 10.68 -22.47 -27.74
N LYS A 60 11.91 -22.10 -28.15
CA LYS A 60 12.70 -21.10 -27.45
C LYS A 60 11.89 -19.79 -27.52
N SER A 61 10.97 -19.59 -26.58
CA SER A 61 10.42 -18.27 -26.36
C SER A 61 11.62 -17.38 -25.98
N ILE A 62 11.97 -16.46 -26.84
CA ILE A 62 12.91 -15.38 -26.51
C ILE A 62 12.46 -14.84 -25.16
N PRO A 63 13.32 -14.85 -24.12
CA PRO A 63 12.91 -14.30 -22.84
C PRO A 63 12.35 -12.90 -23.08
N PRO A 64 11.19 -12.55 -22.51
CA PRO A 64 10.62 -11.23 -22.72
C PRO A 64 11.67 -10.18 -22.35
N LEU A 65 11.88 -9.22 -23.23
CA LEU A 65 12.79 -8.11 -22.95
C LEU A 65 12.32 -7.40 -21.69
N LEU A 66 13.11 -7.48 -20.62
CA LEU A 66 12.82 -6.84 -19.35
C LEU A 66 13.05 -5.33 -19.48
N SER A 67 12.10 -4.55 -18.99
CA SER A 67 12.20 -3.10 -18.90
C SER A 67 12.44 -2.67 -17.47
N SER A 68 13.29 -1.67 -17.27
CA SER A 68 13.53 -1.09 -15.94
C SER A 68 12.29 -0.35 -15.41
N PRO A 69 12.22 -0.06 -14.10
CA PRO A 69 11.16 0.75 -13.52
C PRO A 69 10.97 2.10 -14.22
N GLU A 70 12.07 2.77 -14.59
CA GLU A 70 12.08 4.07 -15.27
C GLU A 70 11.53 3.96 -16.71
N GLU A 71 11.85 2.89 -17.42
CA GLU A 71 11.29 2.63 -18.75
C GLU A 71 9.83 2.27 -18.72
N CYS A 72 9.34 1.72 -17.61
CA CYS A 72 7.93 1.38 -17.40
C CYS A 72 7.09 2.57 -16.99
N ALA A 73 7.68 3.50 -16.23
CA ALA A 73 7.08 4.79 -15.89
C ALA A 73 7.06 5.72 -17.10
N ARG A 74 6.15 5.48 -18.02
CA ARG A 74 6.03 6.18 -19.31
C ARG A 74 4.63 6.72 -19.55
N PRO A 75 4.44 7.71 -20.42
CA PRO A 75 3.14 8.05 -20.97
C PRO A 75 2.55 6.85 -21.73
N CYS A 76 1.33 6.43 -21.38
CA CYS A 76 0.67 5.31 -22.04
C CYS A 76 -0.04 5.80 -23.31
N LYS A 77 0.11 5.04 -24.42
CA LYS A 77 -0.47 5.38 -25.72
C LYS A 77 -1.19 4.18 -26.30
N THR A 78 -2.31 4.43 -26.98
CA THR A 78 -3.02 3.40 -27.71
C THR A 78 -2.15 2.77 -28.78
N GLY A 79 -2.10 1.43 -28.79
CA GLY A 79 -1.31 0.66 -29.76
C GLY A 79 0.14 0.41 -29.33
N ASP A 80 0.62 1.01 -28.25
CA ASP A 80 1.93 0.65 -27.70
C ASP A 80 1.91 -0.79 -27.18
N PRO A 81 2.93 -1.60 -27.48
CA PRO A 81 3.01 -2.96 -26.95
C PRO A 81 3.21 -2.94 -25.43
N PRO A 82 2.57 -3.88 -24.70
CA PRO A 82 2.82 -4.04 -23.28
C PRO A 82 4.29 -4.33 -22.99
N LYS A 83 4.82 -3.76 -21.90
CA LYS A 83 6.17 -4.03 -21.41
C LYS A 83 6.17 -5.10 -20.34
N THR A 84 7.32 -5.74 -20.14
CA THR A 84 7.60 -6.58 -18.97
C THR A 84 8.48 -5.79 -18.01
N CYS A 85 7.86 -5.25 -16.98
CA CYS A 85 8.45 -4.37 -16.00
C CYS A 85 9.09 -5.17 -14.87
N TYR A 86 10.37 -5.03 -14.67
CA TYR A 86 11.13 -5.84 -13.74
C TYR A 86 11.66 -4.99 -12.58
N TYR A 87 11.36 -5.44 -11.36
CA TYR A 87 11.75 -4.82 -10.10
C TYR A 87 12.52 -5.82 -9.25
N GLN A 88 13.59 -5.36 -8.61
CA GLN A 88 14.34 -6.12 -7.62
C GLN A 88 14.28 -5.39 -6.29
N TRP A 89 13.67 -6.01 -5.30
CA TRP A 89 13.52 -5.43 -3.97
C TRP A 89 14.24 -6.27 -2.94
N THR A 90 15.09 -5.61 -2.15
CA THR A 90 15.69 -6.19 -0.96
C THR A 90 15.11 -5.52 0.25
N PHE A 91 14.49 -6.31 1.12
CA PHE A 91 13.93 -5.83 2.39
C PHE A 91 14.93 -6.05 3.51
N GLU A 92 15.19 -4.99 4.24
CA GLU A 92 16.13 -4.95 5.36
C GLU A 92 15.59 -4.11 6.51
N THR A 93 16.08 -4.37 7.72
CA THR A 93 15.82 -3.50 8.88
C THR A 93 16.64 -2.23 8.73
N TYR A 94 16.04 -1.09 9.05
CA TYR A 94 16.67 0.21 8.87
C TYR A 94 16.43 1.15 10.06
N HIS A 95 17.11 2.28 10.05
CA HIS A 95 17.02 3.35 11.06
C HIS A 95 16.72 4.67 10.38
N THR A 96 15.81 5.47 10.95
CA THR A 96 15.72 6.88 10.59
C THR A 96 16.91 7.63 11.20
N LEU A 97 17.32 8.72 10.58
CA LEU A 97 18.43 9.56 11.04
C LEU A 97 19.75 8.80 11.29
N GLY A 98 19.87 7.57 10.75
CA GLY A 98 21.05 6.73 10.95
C GLY A 98 22.31 7.29 10.27
N GLY A 99 23.45 6.57 10.38
CA GLY A 99 24.74 6.99 9.83
C GLY A 99 24.76 7.31 8.33
N ALA A 100 23.79 6.79 7.54
CA ALA A 100 23.62 7.19 6.15
C ALA A 100 23.31 8.69 5.99
N CYS A 101 22.65 9.31 6.98
CA CYS A 101 22.29 10.72 6.95
C CYS A 101 23.51 11.66 7.11
N GLU A 102 24.55 11.21 7.78
CA GLU A 102 25.80 11.97 7.92
C GLU A 102 26.53 12.15 6.59
N LEU A 103 26.31 11.21 5.66
CA LEU A 103 26.92 11.21 4.33
C LEU A 103 26.11 12.04 3.32
N CYS A 104 24.89 12.45 3.67
CA CYS A 104 24.01 13.22 2.81
C CYS A 104 24.22 14.71 3.07
N THR A 105 25.05 15.38 2.28
CA THR A 105 25.14 16.84 2.33
C THR A 105 23.83 17.46 1.86
N PRO A 106 23.19 18.35 2.64
CA PRO A 106 22.07 19.13 2.16
C PRO A 106 22.58 20.03 1.05
N THR A 107 22.40 19.61 -0.20
CA THR A 107 22.47 20.56 -1.29
C THR A 107 21.21 21.39 -1.24
N THR A 108 21.33 22.69 -1.47
CA THR A 108 20.25 23.70 -1.46
C THR A 108 19.10 23.40 -2.44
N ASN A 109 19.18 22.32 -3.19
CA ASN A 109 18.11 21.75 -4.00
C ASN A 109 17.54 20.51 -3.31
N THR A 110 16.28 20.56 -3.03
CA THR A 110 15.36 19.67 -2.31
C THR A 110 15.30 18.21 -2.76
N SER A 111 16.09 17.77 -3.69
CA SER A 111 16.33 16.38 -4.01
C SER A 111 17.59 15.92 -3.26
N LEU A 112 17.41 15.18 -2.17
CA LEU A 112 18.45 14.27 -1.71
C LEU A 112 18.95 13.52 -2.94
N SER A 113 20.25 13.57 -3.22
CA SER A 113 20.81 12.89 -4.40
C SER A 113 20.32 11.44 -4.39
N SER A 114 20.10 10.86 -5.56
CA SER A 114 19.68 9.45 -5.71
C SER A 114 20.59 8.45 -4.97
N ASN A 115 21.75 8.87 -4.51
CA ASN A 115 22.72 8.11 -3.74
C ASN A 115 22.60 8.33 -2.23
N CYS A 116 21.77 9.25 -1.76
CA CYS A 116 21.54 9.47 -0.33
C CYS A 116 20.53 8.46 0.19
N GLN A 117 20.98 7.54 1.02
CA GLN A 117 20.15 6.49 1.65
C GLN A 117 19.60 6.93 3.02
N CYS A 118 19.58 8.23 3.30
CA CYS A 118 19.05 8.79 4.53
C CYS A 118 17.52 8.80 4.52
N ILE A 119 16.91 8.20 5.53
CA ILE A 119 15.48 8.27 5.79
C ILE A 119 15.28 9.21 6.98
N LEU A 120 14.63 10.34 6.73
CA LEU A 120 14.38 11.38 7.74
C LEU A 120 13.04 11.18 8.44
N ALA A 121 12.05 10.64 7.75
CA ALA A 121 10.67 10.52 8.21
C ALA A 121 10.15 11.85 8.80
N ASP A 122 9.76 11.86 10.05
CA ASP A 122 9.31 13.06 10.76
C ASP A 122 10.38 13.69 11.69
N GLY A 123 11.60 13.16 11.66
CA GLY A 123 12.71 13.64 12.48
C GLY A 123 12.78 13.01 13.86
N ALA A 124 11.96 12.04 14.17
CA ALA A 124 12.18 11.17 15.34
C ALA A 124 13.20 10.07 14.99
N ASP A 125 14.03 9.70 15.97
CA ASP A 125 14.97 8.59 15.85
C ASP A 125 14.22 7.27 16.08
N VAL A 126 13.93 6.57 14.99
CA VAL A 126 13.16 5.32 14.99
C VAL A 126 14.03 4.18 14.48
N SER A 127 14.16 3.14 15.29
CA SER A 127 14.89 1.94 14.93
C SER A 127 13.95 0.78 14.60
N GLY A 128 14.39 -0.11 13.71
CA GLY A 128 13.66 -1.33 13.41
C GLY A 128 12.58 -1.18 12.35
N ILE A 129 12.53 -0.06 11.63
CA ILE A 129 11.68 0.05 10.42
C ILE A 129 12.17 -0.94 9.37
N ILE A 130 11.27 -1.40 8.54
CA ILE A 130 11.58 -2.32 7.44
C ILE A 130 11.39 -1.57 6.12
N VAL A 131 12.42 -1.58 5.28
CA VAL A 131 12.41 -0.82 4.04
C VAL A 131 12.79 -1.67 2.84
N ALA A 132 12.23 -1.34 1.69
CA ALA A 132 12.63 -1.91 0.40
C ALA A 132 13.68 -1.03 -0.25
N ASN A 133 14.85 -1.60 -0.59
CA ASN A 133 15.93 -0.89 -1.29
C ASN A 133 16.35 0.43 -0.61
N ARG A 134 16.24 0.51 0.73
CA ARG A 134 16.56 1.71 1.52
C ARG A 134 15.77 2.95 1.11
N GLN A 135 14.54 2.74 0.63
CA GLN A 135 13.59 3.78 0.24
C GLN A 135 12.40 3.78 1.17
N PHE A 136 11.87 4.97 1.47
CA PHE A 136 10.69 5.15 2.29
C PHE A 136 9.87 6.37 1.81
N PRO A 137 8.58 6.21 1.41
CA PRO A 137 7.92 4.92 1.19
C PRO A 137 8.73 4.02 0.26
N GLY A 138 8.40 2.73 0.22
CA GLY A 138 9.06 1.79 -0.68
C GLY A 138 8.87 2.16 -2.16
N PRO A 139 9.60 1.50 -3.08
CA PRO A 139 9.63 1.85 -4.49
C PRO A 139 8.25 1.90 -5.13
N ALA A 140 7.96 2.97 -5.85
CA ALA A 140 6.73 3.11 -6.60
C ALA A 140 6.70 2.18 -7.83
N ILE A 141 5.61 1.47 -8.04
CA ILE A 141 5.32 0.79 -9.31
C ILE A 141 4.47 1.72 -10.16
N GLN A 142 4.99 2.14 -11.31
CA GLN A 142 4.26 2.97 -12.26
C GLN A 142 4.33 2.33 -13.65
N VAL A 143 3.20 1.88 -14.15
CA VAL A 143 3.11 1.07 -15.37
C VAL A 143 1.88 1.45 -16.18
N CYS A 144 1.79 0.95 -17.42
CA CYS A 144 0.61 1.08 -18.25
C CYS A 144 -0.30 -0.15 -18.11
N LEU A 145 -1.58 0.06 -18.34
CA LEU A 145 -2.57 -1.02 -18.43
C LEU A 145 -2.11 -2.07 -19.44
N GLY A 146 -2.13 -3.34 -19.04
CA GLY A 146 -1.67 -4.46 -19.85
C GLY A 146 -0.20 -4.85 -19.67
N ASP A 147 0.63 -4.01 -19.03
CA ASP A 147 2.02 -4.37 -18.72
C ASP A 147 2.09 -5.60 -17.79
N MET A 148 3.14 -6.38 -17.96
CA MET A 148 3.49 -7.46 -17.03
C MET A 148 4.45 -6.90 -15.98
N VAL A 149 4.10 -7.08 -14.71
CA VAL A 149 4.93 -6.67 -13.58
C VAL A 149 5.58 -7.92 -12.98
N ILE A 150 6.89 -7.91 -12.85
CA ILE A 150 7.69 -8.94 -12.19
C ILE A 150 8.46 -8.26 -11.06
N VAL A 151 8.32 -8.80 -9.85
CA VAL A 151 9.03 -8.28 -8.67
C VAL A 151 9.72 -9.43 -7.94
N ASP A 152 11.04 -9.40 -7.92
CA ASP A 152 11.85 -10.28 -7.07
C ASP A 152 11.99 -9.66 -5.69
N VAL A 153 11.42 -10.31 -4.69
CA VAL A 153 11.42 -9.87 -3.30
C VAL A 153 12.41 -10.73 -2.52
N LYS A 154 13.55 -10.14 -2.17
CA LYS A 154 14.56 -10.73 -1.30
C LYS A 154 14.32 -10.26 0.14
N ASN A 155 14.13 -11.20 1.03
CA ASN A 155 13.97 -10.91 2.46
C ASN A 155 15.29 -11.14 3.20
N ILE A 156 15.89 -10.09 3.75
CA ILE A 156 17.03 -10.15 4.66
C ILE A 156 16.72 -9.54 6.04
N VAL A 157 15.43 -9.45 6.38
CA VAL A 157 14.98 -8.97 7.70
C VAL A 157 15.21 -10.06 8.74
N PRO A 158 16.10 -9.86 9.73
CA PRO A 158 16.50 -10.92 10.65
C PRO A 158 15.32 -11.48 11.45
N GLY A 159 15.17 -12.79 11.46
CA GLY A 159 14.14 -13.50 12.23
C GLY A 159 12.70 -13.28 11.77
N ASN A 160 12.48 -12.64 10.63
CA ASN A 160 11.15 -12.29 10.14
C ASN A 160 10.81 -12.97 8.82
N HIS A 161 9.53 -13.25 8.66
CA HIS A 161 8.94 -13.69 7.40
C HIS A 161 8.26 -12.53 6.70
N LEU A 162 8.24 -12.53 5.38
CA LEU A 162 7.66 -11.47 4.58
C LEU A 162 6.68 -12.03 3.54
N SER A 163 5.65 -11.28 3.21
CA SER A 163 4.85 -11.46 2.00
C SER A 163 4.34 -10.10 1.55
N ILE A 164 4.17 -9.92 0.24
CA ILE A 164 3.72 -8.65 -0.35
C ILE A 164 2.38 -8.85 -1.03
N HIS A 165 1.40 -8.07 -0.60
CA HIS A 165 0.08 -7.97 -1.22
C HIS A 165 0.00 -6.75 -2.13
N TRP A 166 -0.70 -6.92 -3.26
CA TRP A 166 -0.87 -5.92 -4.31
C TRP A 166 -2.29 -5.33 -4.22
N HIS A 167 -2.46 -4.41 -3.27
CA HIS A 167 -3.77 -3.91 -2.87
C HIS A 167 -4.47 -3.15 -4.00
N GLY A 168 -5.66 -3.63 -4.38
CA GLY A 168 -6.48 -3.07 -5.44
C GLY A 168 -6.29 -3.74 -6.81
N ILE A 169 -5.29 -4.62 -6.97
CA ILE A 169 -5.07 -5.36 -8.22
C ILE A 169 -6.01 -6.56 -8.27
N TYR A 170 -6.69 -6.76 -9.40
CA TYR A 170 -7.70 -7.83 -9.55
C TYR A 170 -7.14 -9.24 -9.46
N GLN A 171 -5.86 -9.43 -9.75
CA GLN A 171 -5.17 -10.73 -9.74
C GLN A 171 -5.89 -11.83 -10.53
N LYS A 172 -6.70 -11.45 -11.53
CA LYS A 172 -7.38 -12.42 -12.40
C LYS A 172 -6.34 -13.24 -13.16
N ASP A 173 -6.39 -14.55 -13.01
CA ASP A 173 -5.43 -15.54 -13.51
C ASP A 173 -4.05 -15.53 -12.81
N TRP A 174 -3.85 -14.64 -11.80
CA TRP A 174 -2.60 -14.47 -11.05
C TRP A 174 -2.80 -14.61 -9.54
N GLN A 175 -3.89 -15.23 -9.09
CA GLN A 175 -4.34 -15.31 -7.68
C GLN A 175 -3.27 -15.86 -6.73
N HIS A 176 -2.41 -16.77 -7.22
CA HIS A 176 -1.32 -17.36 -6.45
C HIS A 176 -0.17 -16.37 -6.12
N TYR A 177 -0.20 -15.16 -6.70
CA TYR A 177 0.72 -14.08 -6.39
C TYR A 177 0.12 -12.97 -5.53
N ASP A 178 -1.09 -13.18 -4.98
CA ASP A 178 -1.78 -12.15 -4.19
C ASP A 178 -1.12 -11.81 -2.84
N GLY A 179 -0.16 -12.64 -2.41
CA GLY A 179 0.69 -12.33 -1.27
C GLY A 179 0.10 -12.64 0.09
N VAL A 180 -0.99 -13.42 0.17
CA VAL A 180 -1.64 -13.78 1.44
C VAL A 180 -0.96 -15.01 2.04
N PRO A 181 -0.29 -14.88 3.21
CA PRO A 181 0.44 -15.99 3.85
C PRO A 181 -0.48 -17.16 4.16
N PHE A 182 0.00 -18.38 3.88
CA PHE A 182 -0.69 -19.65 4.14
C PHE A 182 -2.01 -19.86 3.38
N LEU A 183 -2.38 -18.89 2.49
CA LEU A 183 -3.51 -19.02 1.59
C LEU A 183 -3.04 -19.09 0.14
N THR A 184 -2.40 -18.03 -0.37
CA THR A 184 -1.92 -17.98 -1.75
C THR A 184 -0.45 -18.36 -1.88
N GLN A 185 0.32 -18.26 -0.80
CA GLN A 185 1.75 -18.61 -0.75
C GLN A 185 2.22 -18.97 0.66
N CYS A 186 3.38 -19.60 0.77
CA CYS A 186 4.14 -19.59 2.02
C CYS A 186 4.83 -18.24 2.20
N PRO A 187 4.99 -17.72 3.44
CA PRO A 187 5.79 -16.54 3.70
C PRO A 187 7.23 -16.72 3.20
N ILE A 188 7.83 -15.61 2.74
CA ILE A 188 9.22 -15.55 2.30
C ILE A 188 10.10 -15.57 3.55
N SER A 189 10.82 -16.64 3.78
CA SER A 189 11.73 -16.76 4.92
C SER A 189 12.92 -15.81 4.79
N GLU A 190 13.58 -15.53 5.92
CA GLU A 190 14.85 -14.82 5.93
C GLU A 190 15.85 -15.49 4.97
N CYS A 191 16.69 -14.70 4.31
CA CYS A 191 17.67 -15.07 3.29
C CYS A 191 17.07 -15.76 2.05
N SER A 192 15.76 -15.64 1.83
CA SER A 192 15.07 -16.20 0.66
C SER A 192 14.58 -15.12 -0.30
N THR A 193 14.40 -15.52 -1.54
CA THR A 193 13.82 -14.66 -2.59
C THR A 193 12.58 -15.31 -3.16
N PHE A 194 11.54 -14.54 -3.37
CA PHE A 194 10.31 -14.96 -4.02
C PHE A 194 10.00 -14.03 -5.19
N ARG A 195 9.65 -14.60 -6.35
CA ARG A 195 9.25 -13.84 -7.53
C ARG A 195 7.74 -13.71 -7.57
N TYR A 196 7.24 -12.49 -7.52
CA TYR A 196 5.87 -12.14 -7.85
C TYR A 196 5.76 -11.80 -9.33
N GLN A 197 4.63 -12.16 -9.92
CA GLN A 197 4.34 -11.83 -11.31
C GLN A 197 2.85 -11.63 -11.48
N TRP A 198 2.46 -10.51 -12.08
CA TRP A 198 1.06 -10.23 -12.37
C TRP A 198 0.92 -9.23 -13.52
N ARG A 199 -0.23 -9.24 -14.15
CA ARG A 199 -0.56 -8.30 -15.22
C ARG A 199 -1.29 -7.09 -14.66
N ALA A 200 -0.95 -5.89 -15.10
CA ALA A 200 -1.67 -4.67 -14.81
C ALA A 200 -3.03 -4.68 -15.51
N GLN A 201 -4.09 -5.15 -14.83
CA GLN A 201 -5.40 -5.45 -15.43
C GLN A 201 -6.44 -4.37 -15.18
N ASN A 202 -6.23 -3.51 -14.22
CA ASN A 202 -7.14 -2.43 -13.86
C ASN A 202 -6.37 -1.14 -13.64
N PRO A 203 -6.73 -0.05 -14.36
CA PRO A 203 -6.08 1.23 -14.18
C PRO A 203 -6.46 1.84 -12.83
N GLY A 204 -5.70 2.84 -12.38
CA GLY A 204 -6.02 3.60 -11.19
C GLY A 204 -4.86 3.70 -10.20
N SER A 205 -5.21 4.18 -9.02
CA SER A 205 -4.32 4.35 -7.88
C SER A 205 -4.49 3.19 -6.92
N HIS A 206 -3.41 2.48 -6.67
CA HIS A 206 -3.31 1.28 -5.85
C HIS A 206 -2.05 1.38 -4.99
N PHE A 207 -1.77 0.36 -4.18
CA PHE A 207 -0.52 0.30 -3.42
C PHE A 207 -0.13 -1.14 -3.11
N TRP A 208 1.11 -1.37 -2.79
CA TRP A 208 1.59 -2.65 -2.29
C TRP A 208 1.96 -2.53 -0.82
N HIS A 209 1.81 -3.61 -0.08
CA HIS A 209 2.19 -3.62 1.33
C HIS A 209 2.49 -5.04 1.84
N ALA A 210 3.19 -5.13 2.96
CA ALA A 210 3.36 -6.40 3.64
C ALA A 210 2.01 -6.95 4.13
N HIS A 211 1.85 -8.26 3.98
CA HIS A 211 0.67 -8.99 4.45
C HIS A 211 1.03 -10.06 5.50
N SER A 212 2.23 -9.99 6.07
CA SER A 212 2.72 -10.87 7.14
C SER A 212 3.08 -10.04 8.38
N GLY A 213 2.75 -10.57 9.56
CA GLY A 213 3.04 -9.90 10.83
C GLY A 213 2.45 -8.49 10.93
N LEU A 214 3.24 -7.57 11.46
CA LEU A 214 2.91 -6.15 11.59
C LEU A 214 3.77 -5.26 10.68
N HIS A 215 4.47 -5.85 9.70
CA HIS A 215 5.49 -5.18 8.90
C HIS A 215 4.96 -4.00 8.08
N LYS A 216 3.67 -4.00 7.74
CA LYS A 216 3.04 -2.83 7.11
C LYS A 216 3.13 -1.61 8.04
N ALA A 217 2.84 -1.77 9.33
CA ALA A 217 2.95 -0.70 10.32
C ALA A 217 4.41 -0.28 10.59
N ASP A 218 5.38 -1.17 10.31
CA ASP A 218 6.82 -0.88 10.40
C ASP A 218 7.39 -0.31 9.09
N GLY A 219 6.55 0.03 8.10
CA GLY A 219 6.94 0.79 6.91
C GLY A 219 7.05 0.00 5.61
N VAL A 220 6.54 -1.24 5.56
CA VAL A 220 6.59 -2.05 4.33
C VAL A 220 5.37 -1.78 3.46
N ASP A 221 5.42 -0.69 2.72
CA ASP A 221 4.40 -0.30 1.75
C ASP A 221 4.95 0.68 0.71
N GLY A 222 4.18 0.87 -0.37
CA GLY A 222 4.53 1.82 -1.43
C GLY A 222 3.44 1.92 -2.51
N PRO A 223 3.44 2.99 -3.30
CA PRO A 223 2.38 3.25 -4.27
C PRO A 223 2.48 2.35 -5.51
N ILE A 224 1.31 2.02 -6.07
CA ILE A 224 1.15 1.44 -7.41
C ILE A 224 0.24 2.35 -8.22
N ILE A 225 0.68 2.78 -9.38
CA ILE A 225 -0.12 3.58 -10.29
C ILE A 225 -0.13 2.92 -11.66
N ILE A 226 -1.30 2.49 -12.09
CA ILE A 226 -1.53 1.91 -13.40
C ILE A 226 -2.25 2.95 -14.26
N ARG A 227 -1.58 3.44 -15.30
CA ARG A 227 -2.16 4.40 -16.23
C ARG A 227 -2.67 3.70 -17.47
N GLU A 228 -3.62 4.33 -18.12
CA GLU A 228 -4.10 3.96 -19.45
C GLU A 228 -3.91 5.13 -20.42
N PRO A 229 -4.04 4.91 -21.72
CA PRO A 229 -4.00 6.00 -22.69
C PRO A 229 -5.04 7.07 -22.36
N PRO A 230 -4.70 8.37 -22.46
CA PRO A 230 -5.55 9.47 -22.01
C PRO A 230 -6.97 9.48 -22.56
N GLU A 231 -7.18 8.97 -23.77
CA GLU A 231 -8.47 8.89 -24.43
C GLU A 231 -9.48 7.93 -23.76
N PHE A 232 -9.02 7.04 -22.87
CA PHE A 232 -9.89 6.13 -22.13
C PHE A 232 -10.35 6.69 -20.78
N TYR A 233 -9.73 7.75 -20.29
CA TYR A 233 -10.21 8.39 -19.06
C TYR A 233 -11.51 9.19 -19.31
N PRO A 234 -12.63 8.84 -18.68
CA PRO A 234 -13.90 9.54 -18.87
C PRO A 234 -13.82 11.00 -18.41
N ASN A 235 -12.94 11.33 -17.49
CA ASN A 235 -12.75 12.66 -16.92
C ASN A 235 -11.51 13.40 -17.51
N ARG A 236 -11.00 12.95 -18.68
CA ARG A 236 -9.77 13.45 -19.28
C ARG A 236 -9.73 14.97 -19.48
N ASP A 237 -10.86 15.56 -19.80
CA ASP A 237 -10.94 17.01 -20.08
C ASP A 237 -10.85 17.90 -18.82
N LEU A 238 -10.88 17.30 -17.63
CA LEU A 238 -10.81 18.02 -16.37
C LEU A 238 -9.39 18.34 -15.92
N PHE A 239 -8.36 17.66 -16.45
CA PHE A 239 -6.96 17.89 -16.05
C PHE A 239 -6.00 17.99 -17.24
N ASN A 240 -4.92 18.75 -17.05
CA ASN A 240 -3.85 18.91 -18.04
C ASN A 240 -2.71 17.93 -17.75
N HIS A 241 -2.46 17.63 -16.46
CA HIS A 241 -1.32 16.91 -15.99
C HIS A 241 -1.71 15.69 -15.14
N ASP A 242 -1.11 14.54 -15.40
CA ASP A 242 -1.09 13.33 -14.57
C ASP A 242 0.38 12.90 -14.40
N ASN A 243 1.13 13.71 -13.64
CA ASN A 243 2.57 13.54 -13.48
C ASN A 243 2.90 12.36 -12.58
N PHE A 244 4.13 11.85 -12.71
CA PHE A 244 4.59 10.68 -11.94
C PHE A 244 4.79 10.97 -10.46
N ASP A 245 4.95 12.23 -10.08
CA ASP A 245 5.16 12.73 -8.73
C ASP A 245 3.89 13.30 -8.06
N ASN A 246 2.75 13.34 -8.79
CA ASN A 246 1.49 13.86 -8.26
C ASN A 246 0.70 12.79 -7.50
N PHE A 247 1.36 12.01 -6.64
CA PHE A 247 0.68 11.13 -5.68
C PHE A 247 0.90 11.63 -4.26
N ILE A 248 -0.13 11.50 -3.44
CA ILE A 248 -0.12 11.81 -2.00
C ILE A 248 -0.27 10.48 -1.28
N PHE A 249 0.85 9.87 -0.88
CA PHE A 249 0.88 8.63 -0.14
C PHE A 249 0.95 8.95 1.35
N ILE A 250 -0.10 8.62 2.09
CA ILE A 250 -0.24 8.93 3.51
C ILE A 250 -0.01 7.65 4.31
N GLN A 251 0.86 7.72 5.30
CA GLN A 251 1.17 6.61 6.20
C GLN A 251 0.96 7.06 7.64
N ASP A 252 0.40 6.19 8.47
CA ASP A 252 0.51 6.35 9.92
C ASP A 252 1.93 5.97 10.35
N TRP A 253 2.43 6.65 11.39
CA TRP A 253 3.82 6.55 11.80
C TRP A 253 3.94 6.27 13.29
N LEU A 254 4.72 5.27 13.63
CA LEU A 254 5.04 4.88 15.00
C LEU A 254 6.50 5.19 15.31
N HIS A 255 6.76 5.72 16.49
CA HIS A 255 8.13 5.98 16.97
C HIS A 255 8.78 4.79 17.66
N ASN A 256 8.03 3.70 17.81
CA ASN A 256 8.52 2.41 18.29
C ASN A 256 8.07 1.31 17.33
N ASN A 257 8.71 0.16 17.38
CA ASN A 257 8.34 -0.98 16.57
C ASN A 257 6.88 -1.38 16.82
N ALA A 258 6.16 -1.76 15.76
CA ALA A 258 4.74 -2.12 15.86
C ALA A 258 4.47 -3.26 16.84
N LEU A 259 5.40 -4.20 17.03
CA LEU A 259 5.27 -5.26 18.02
C LEU A 259 5.21 -4.75 19.46
N ASP A 260 5.78 -3.59 19.74
CA ASP A 260 5.72 -2.97 21.09
C ASP A 260 4.33 -2.41 21.39
N HIS A 261 3.54 -2.14 20.36
CA HIS A 261 2.21 -1.56 20.45
C HIS A 261 1.09 -2.60 20.41
N PHE A 262 1.35 -3.82 19.89
CA PHE A 262 0.31 -4.82 19.64
C PHE A 262 0.27 -5.93 20.69
N PRO A 263 -0.78 -6.78 20.67
CA PRO A 263 -1.19 -7.55 21.83
C PRO A 263 -0.04 -8.36 22.41
N GLY A 264 0.18 -8.18 23.66
CA GLY A 264 1.15 -8.85 24.45
C GLY A 264 2.04 -7.92 25.25
N THR A 265 2.23 -6.71 24.82
CA THR A 265 3.06 -5.73 25.53
C THR A 265 2.28 -4.53 26.02
N SER A 266 1.17 -4.15 25.39
CA SER A 266 0.32 -3.04 25.82
C SER A 266 -0.86 -3.49 26.68
N ILE A 267 -0.96 -2.95 27.88
CA ILE A 267 -2.06 -3.19 28.82
C ILE A 267 -3.28 -2.31 28.48
N ASN A 268 -3.07 -1.25 27.75
CA ASN A 268 -4.07 -0.26 27.39
C ASN A 268 -4.26 -0.25 25.88
N SER A 269 -5.49 -0.02 25.44
CA SER A 269 -5.87 0.18 24.04
C SER A 269 -5.15 1.32 23.30
N ILE A 270 -4.20 1.96 23.97
CA ILE A 270 -3.38 3.07 23.48
C ILE A 270 -2.38 2.61 22.41
N GLY A 271 -2.08 1.33 22.31
CA GLY A 271 -1.07 0.79 21.40
C GLY A 271 -1.40 0.88 19.92
N GLN A 272 -2.63 1.20 19.54
CA GLN A 272 -3.05 1.32 18.15
C GLN A 272 -3.17 2.76 17.65
N ASN A 273 -2.62 3.71 18.41
CA ASN A 273 -2.63 5.11 18.03
C ASN A 273 -1.31 5.47 17.36
N PRO A 274 -1.33 6.09 16.18
CA PRO A 274 -0.11 6.58 15.56
C PRO A 274 0.47 7.72 16.40
N ASP A 275 1.80 7.86 16.37
CA ASP A 275 2.49 9.00 16.95
C ASP A 275 2.44 10.20 16.00
N ASN A 276 2.41 9.91 14.68
CA ASN A 276 2.33 10.92 13.64
C ASN A 276 1.73 10.33 12.34
N PHE A 277 1.62 11.16 11.32
CA PHE A 277 1.47 10.76 9.92
C PHE A 277 2.70 11.17 9.12
N LEU A 278 2.90 10.52 7.97
CA LEU A 278 3.84 10.95 6.95
C LEU A 278 3.11 11.15 5.62
N VAL A 279 3.58 12.12 4.85
CA VAL A 279 3.15 12.36 3.48
C VAL A 279 4.35 12.10 2.58
N ASN A 280 4.25 11.09 1.70
CA ASN A 280 5.36 10.64 0.86
C ASN A 280 6.66 10.41 1.67
N GLY A 281 6.53 9.76 2.85
CA GLY A 281 7.63 9.45 3.75
C GLY A 281 8.25 10.65 4.47
N ARG A 282 7.60 11.80 4.45
CA ARG A 282 8.10 13.05 5.07
C ARG A 282 7.10 13.63 6.04
N GLY A 283 7.62 14.27 7.05
CA GLY A 283 6.83 14.96 8.06
C GLY A 283 7.67 15.72 9.06
N GLN A 284 6.99 16.34 10.00
CA GLN A 284 7.58 16.96 11.17
C GLN A 284 6.81 16.53 12.42
N TRP A 285 7.52 16.22 13.48
CA TRP A 285 6.95 15.83 14.74
C TRP A 285 7.00 16.98 15.74
N LEU A 286 5.88 17.23 16.41
CA LEU A 286 5.83 18.16 17.52
C LEU A 286 6.29 17.44 18.78
N ASP A 287 7.56 17.58 19.12
CA ASP A 287 8.17 16.95 20.30
C ASP A 287 7.45 17.43 21.59
N PRO A 288 6.79 16.54 22.33
CA PRO A 288 6.05 16.90 23.52
C PRO A 288 6.95 17.43 24.66
N SER A 289 8.24 17.09 24.64
CA SER A 289 9.21 17.49 25.69
C SER A 289 9.57 18.98 25.62
N ASN A 290 9.68 19.51 24.42
CA ASN A 290 10.11 20.90 24.20
C ASN A 290 9.08 21.75 23.44
N ARG A 291 8.00 21.11 22.90
CA ARG A 291 6.93 21.72 22.14
C ARG A 291 7.41 22.43 20.87
N LYS A 292 8.44 21.89 20.25
CA LYS A 292 8.97 22.35 18.95
C LYS A 292 8.80 21.26 17.90
N TYR A 293 8.58 21.69 16.69
CA TYR A 293 8.63 20.78 15.53
C TYR A 293 10.08 20.39 15.24
N THR A 294 10.27 19.16 14.81
CA THR A 294 11.53 18.71 14.20
C THR A 294 11.81 19.53 12.93
N THR A 295 13.06 19.56 12.51
CA THR A 295 13.51 20.40 11.38
C THR A 295 13.56 19.63 10.05
N THR A 296 12.97 18.46 10.00
CA THR A 296 12.89 17.64 8.75
C THR A 296 12.03 18.32 7.70
N PRO A 297 12.34 18.15 6.40
CA PRO A 297 11.58 18.77 5.33
C PRO A 297 10.19 18.15 5.21
N LEU A 298 9.19 18.96 5.00
CA LEU A 298 7.85 18.54 4.60
C LEU A 298 7.84 18.05 3.14
N ALA A 299 6.85 17.27 2.76
CA ALA A 299 6.58 16.97 1.37
C ALA A 299 6.13 18.24 0.63
N ILE A 300 6.65 18.45 -0.58
CA ILE A 300 6.34 19.61 -1.42
C ILE A 300 5.82 19.13 -2.76
N PHE A 301 4.67 19.65 -3.16
CA PHE A 301 4.06 19.41 -4.46
C PHE A 301 4.15 20.68 -5.30
N ASN A 302 4.97 20.66 -6.36
CA ASN A 302 5.16 21.82 -7.23
C ASN A 302 4.13 21.81 -8.36
N VAL A 303 3.47 22.97 -8.58
CA VAL A 303 2.46 23.13 -9.62
C VAL A 303 2.66 24.42 -10.38
N LYS A 304 2.29 24.45 -11.66
CA LYS A 304 2.27 25.68 -12.47
C LYS A 304 0.98 26.42 -12.27
N PRO A 305 1.00 27.75 -12.17
CA PRO A 305 -0.22 28.56 -12.10
C PRO A 305 -1.07 28.37 -13.36
N GLY A 306 -2.41 28.37 -13.18
CA GLY A 306 -3.36 28.32 -14.28
C GLY A 306 -3.57 26.93 -14.91
N GLU A 307 -3.03 25.90 -14.31
CA GLU A 307 -3.11 24.53 -14.80
C GLU A 307 -4.04 23.65 -13.94
N ARG A 308 -4.30 22.43 -14.39
CA ARG A 308 -5.16 21.45 -13.72
C ARG A 308 -4.44 20.13 -13.59
N TYR A 309 -4.30 19.63 -12.38
CA TYR A 309 -3.50 18.44 -12.05
C TYR A 309 -4.40 17.33 -11.49
N ARG A 310 -4.24 16.10 -12.01
CA ARG A 310 -4.74 14.91 -11.33
C ARG A 310 -3.77 14.57 -10.19
N PHE A 311 -4.26 14.66 -8.97
CA PHE A 311 -3.58 14.13 -7.78
C PHE A 311 -4.17 12.78 -7.41
N ARG A 312 -3.30 11.90 -6.95
CA ARG A 312 -3.63 10.53 -6.58
C ARG A 312 -3.38 10.34 -5.10
N MET A 313 -4.42 10.45 -4.28
CA MET A 313 -4.33 10.21 -2.84
C MET A 313 -4.45 8.71 -2.56
N ILE A 314 -3.50 8.17 -1.83
CA ILE A 314 -3.46 6.79 -1.37
C ILE A 314 -3.31 6.80 0.14
N ASN A 315 -4.32 6.32 0.85
CA ASN A 315 -4.26 6.17 2.30
C ASN A 315 -3.64 4.82 2.64
N GLY A 316 -2.31 4.78 2.77
CA GLY A 316 -1.54 3.60 3.15
C GLY A 316 -1.59 3.27 4.64
N CYS A 317 -2.34 4.01 5.46
CA CYS A 317 -2.42 3.78 6.91
C CYS A 317 -2.85 2.35 7.26
N THR A 318 -2.44 1.91 8.45
CA THR A 318 -2.69 0.56 8.99
C THR A 318 -3.59 0.62 10.22
N LEU A 319 -3.48 1.70 11.01
CA LEU A 319 -4.11 1.84 12.29
C LEU A 319 -5.53 2.42 12.16
N LEU A 320 -6.32 2.31 13.24
CA LEU A 320 -7.73 2.74 13.27
C LEU A 320 -7.87 4.27 13.41
N CYS A 321 -7.33 4.99 12.44
CA CYS A 321 -7.31 6.44 12.44
C CYS A 321 -7.71 6.98 11.06
N PRO A 322 -9.01 7.14 10.78
CA PRO A 322 -9.44 7.82 9.57
C PRO A 322 -8.82 9.20 9.48
N ILE A 323 -8.52 9.64 8.28
CA ILE A 323 -7.88 10.94 8.04
C ILE A 323 -8.80 11.90 7.31
N GLU A 324 -8.58 13.19 7.50
CA GLU A 324 -9.08 14.27 6.63
C GLU A 324 -7.92 14.90 5.89
N LEU A 325 -8.02 14.97 4.56
CA LEU A 325 -7.13 15.75 3.70
C LEU A 325 -7.81 17.04 3.29
N GLN A 326 -7.12 18.15 3.47
CA GLN A 326 -7.53 19.49 3.06
C GLN A 326 -6.36 20.22 2.40
N ILE A 327 -6.66 21.08 1.43
CA ILE A 327 -5.69 21.96 0.77
C ILE A 327 -6.16 23.41 0.92
N GLU A 328 -5.34 24.24 1.53
CA GLU A 328 -5.65 25.63 1.82
C GLU A 328 -6.09 26.38 0.53
N ASN A 329 -7.24 27.04 0.59
CA ASN A 329 -7.85 27.84 -0.48
C ASN A 329 -8.19 27.06 -1.77
N HIS A 330 -8.10 25.71 -1.77
CA HIS A 330 -8.38 24.93 -2.96
C HIS A 330 -9.54 23.97 -2.75
N ASN A 331 -10.34 23.83 -3.81
CA ASN A 331 -11.31 22.75 -3.94
C ASN A 331 -10.66 21.55 -4.65
N MET A 332 -11.11 20.37 -4.30
CA MET A 332 -10.71 19.11 -4.92
C MET A 332 -11.90 18.55 -5.71
N THR A 333 -11.72 18.25 -6.98
CA THR A 333 -12.76 17.60 -7.80
C THR A 333 -12.44 16.11 -7.85
N ILE A 334 -13.17 15.30 -7.09
CA ILE A 334 -13.03 13.85 -7.07
C ILE A 334 -13.41 13.29 -8.43
N ILE A 335 -12.57 12.45 -9.01
CA ILE A 335 -12.76 11.82 -10.32
C ILE A 335 -12.63 10.29 -10.31
N ALA A 336 -12.01 9.71 -9.28
CA ALA A 336 -11.96 8.25 -9.11
C ALA A 336 -11.84 7.89 -7.62
N VAL A 337 -12.41 6.75 -7.25
CA VAL A 337 -12.32 6.15 -5.91
C VAL A 337 -11.97 4.67 -6.07
N ASP A 338 -10.96 4.20 -5.32
CA ASP A 338 -10.47 2.82 -5.35
C ASP A 338 -10.13 2.27 -6.75
N GLY A 339 -9.65 3.16 -7.63
CA GLY A 339 -9.30 2.84 -9.01
C GLY A 339 -10.48 2.83 -9.98
N VAL A 340 -11.69 3.19 -9.53
CA VAL A 340 -12.87 3.28 -10.37
C VAL A 340 -13.22 4.75 -10.64
N ASP A 341 -13.32 5.13 -11.92
CA ASP A 341 -13.69 6.48 -12.31
C ASP A 341 -15.15 6.77 -11.94
N VAL A 342 -15.37 7.93 -11.32
CA VAL A 342 -16.70 8.40 -10.90
C VAL A 342 -17.05 9.70 -11.60
N ARG A 343 -18.34 10.03 -11.64
CA ARG A 343 -18.77 11.38 -12.05
C ARG A 343 -18.17 12.41 -11.11
N PRO A 344 -17.70 13.55 -11.65
CA PRO A 344 -16.96 14.53 -10.87
C PRO A 344 -17.76 15.11 -9.72
N GLU A 345 -17.18 15.16 -8.52
CA GLU A 345 -17.76 15.77 -7.34
C GLU A 345 -16.78 16.75 -6.69
N ILE A 346 -17.22 18.01 -6.50
CA ILE A 346 -16.36 19.06 -5.93
C ILE A 346 -16.52 19.07 -4.41
N VAL A 347 -15.38 18.99 -3.71
CA VAL A 347 -15.32 19.00 -2.25
C VAL A 347 -14.17 19.88 -1.75
N ASN A 348 -14.22 20.25 -0.46
CA ASN A 348 -13.15 20.95 0.23
C ASN A 348 -12.32 20.01 1.11
N THR A 349 -12.95 18.94 1.56
CA THR A 349 -12.36 17.96 2.48
C THR A 349 -12.60 16.56 1.96
N ILE A 350 -11.55 15.75 1.95
CA ILE A 350 -11.63 14.32 1.69
C ILE A 350 -11.36 13.59 2.99
N THR A 351 -12.35 12.85 3.49
CA THR A 351 -12.15 11.89 4.56
C THR A 351 -11.84 10.53 3.94
N SER A 352 -10.86 9.83 4.50
CA SER A 352 -10.41 8.54 3.99
C SER A 352 -10.08 7.60 5.13
N PHE A 353 -10.50 6.35 4.97
CA PHE A 353 -10.13 5.25 5.83
C PHE A 353 -8.88 4.54 5.30
N ALA A 354 -8.26 3.74 6.15
CA ALA A 354 -7.09 2.95 5.77
C ALA A 354 -7.37 2.13 4.50
N ALA A 355 -6.45 2.16 3.56
CA ALA A 355 -6.47 1.49 2.26
C ALA A 355 -7.40 2.10 1.19
N GLU A 356 -8.17 3.14 1.47
CA GLU A 356 -8.92 3.85 0.43
C GLU A 356 -8.00 4.72 -0.44
N ARG A 357 -8.35 4.84 -1.72
CA ARG A 357 -7.66 5.69 -2.69
C ARG A 357 -8.66 6.64 -3.31
N VAL A 358 -8.27 7.90 -3.43
CA VAL A 358 -9.11 8.95 -4.03
C VAL A 358 -8.27 9.76 -5.01
N ASP A 359 -8.64 9.75 -6.28
CA ASP A 359 -8.03 10.63 -7.27
C ASP A 359 -8.91 11.88 -7.43
N PHE A 360 -8.26 13.04 -7.42
CA PHE A 360 -8.95 14.30 -7.59
C PHE A 360 -8.20 15.26 -8.52
N VAL A 361 -8.93 16.17 -9.11
CA VAL A 361 -8.36 17.28 -9.89
C VAL A 361 -8.22 18.49 -8.99
N LEU A 362 -7.03 19.07 -9.00
CA LEU A 362 -6.71 20.35 -8.36
C LEU A 362 -6.53 21.41 -9.43
N ASN A 363 -7.30 22.46 -9.35
CA ASN A 363 -7.16 23.65 -10.20
C ASN A 363 -6.21 24.65 -9.54
N THR A 364 -5.15 25.06 -10.24
CA THR A 364 -4.12 25.97 -9.71
C THR A 364 -4.35 27.39 -10.17
N TYR A 365 -5.53 27.96 -9.82
CA TYR A 365 -5.94 29.30 -10.22
C TYR A 365 -5.81 30.33 -9.09
N GLU A 366 -5.25 29.95 -7.94
CA GLU A 366 -4.97 30.85 -6.85
C GLU A 366 -3.75 31.75 -7.13
N LEU A 367 -3.50 32.71 -6.27
CA LEU A 367 -2.34 33.59 -6.38
C LEU A 367 -1.03 32.77 -6.28
N ILE A 368 0.01 33.21 -7.00
CA ILE A 368 1.33 32.58 -6.88
C ILE A 368 1.80 32.69 -5.42
N GLY A 369 2.08 31.52 -4.81
CA GLY A 369 2.44 31.40 -3.42
C GLY A 369 2.63 29.94 -3.00
N THR A 370 2.69 29.71 -1.71
CA THR A 370 2.68 28.38 -1.10
C THR A 370 1.46 28.23 -0.21
N TYR A 371 0.91 27.01 -0.16
CA TYR A 371 -0.34 26.70 0.53
C TYR A 371 -0.17 25.44 1.39
N TRP A 372 -0.82 25.42 2.54
CA TRP A 372 -0.80 24.24 3.39
C TRP A 372 -1.66 23.12 2.82
N ILE A 373 -1.11 21.91 2.86
CA ILE A 373 -1.87 20.66 2.78
C ILE A 373 -1.90 20.12 4.22
N GLN A 374 -3.08 19.90 4.77
CA GLN A 374 -3.27 19.34 6.10
C GLN A 374 -3.84 17.94 6.01
N VAL A 375 -3.19 16.98 6.69
CA VAL A 375 -3.69 15.64 6.98
C VAL A 375 -3.97 15.56 8.47
N ARG A 376 -5.22 15.34 8.85
CA ARG A 376 -5.65 15.34 10.24
C ARG A 376 -6.33 14.02 10.58
N GLY A 377 -5.91 13.37 11.66
CA GLY A 377 -6.54 12.15 12.16
C GLY A 377 -7.88 12.43 12.82
N LEU A 378 -8.84 11.56 12.56
CA LEU A 378 -10.17 11.58 13.15
C LEU A 378 -10.32 10.36 14.08
N SER A 379 -11.31 10.32 14.92
CA SER A 379 -11.60 9.27 15.89
C SER A 379 -10.92 9.42 17.25
N ASP A 380 -11.45 8.69 18.21
CA ASP A 380 -10.96 8.67 19.58
C ASP A 380 -9.51 8.13 19.70
N ASN A 381 -9.02 7.45 18.67
CA ASN A 381 -7.64 6.95 18.62
C ASN A 381 -6.63 8.04 18.27
N CYS A 382 -7.01 9.04 17.48
CA CYS A 382 -6.13 10.10 17.00
C CYS A 382 -6.32 11.42 17.71
N THR A 383 -7.57 11.79 18.05
CA THR A 383 -7.91 13.10 18.63
C THR A 383 -7.21 13.40 19.96
N PRO A 384 -7.05 12.45 20.91
CA PRO A 384 -6.38 12.74 22.17
C PRO A 384 -4.92 13.16 22.00
N ARG A 385 -4.26 12.66 20.97
CA ARG A 385 -2.86 12.99 20.64
C ARG A 385 -2.74 14.13 19.63
N SER A 386 -3.86 14.61 19.10
CA SER A 386 -3.89 15.65 18.06
C SER A 386 -3.02 15.29 16.85
N VAL A 387 -3.14 14.02 16.38
CA VAL A 387 -2.28 13.49 15.31
C VAL A 387 -2.63 14.17 13.99
N GLN A 388 -1.67 14.89 13.45
CA GLN A 388 -1.80 15.57 12.16
C GLN A 388 -0.44 15.70 11.49
N GLN A 389 -0.45 15.90 10.17
CA GLN A 389 0.73 16.22 9.40
C GLN A 389 0.42 17.30 8.37
N HIS A 390 1.47 17.95 7.89
CA HIS A 390 1.40 18.97 6.87
C HIS A 390 2.29 18.62 5.69
N ALA A 391 1.87 19.09 4.52
CA ALA A 391 2.67 19.17 3.31
C ALA A 391 2.46 20.53 2.67
N ILE A 392 3.19 20.83 1.62
CA ILE A 392 3.19 22.14 0.96
C ILE A 392 2.80 21.97 -0.50
N LEU A 393 1.78 22.69 -0.94
CA LEU A 393 1.50 22.93 -2.34
C LEU A 393 2.21 24.24 -2.72
N ARG A 394 3.17 24.18 -3.65
CA ARG A 394 3.96 25.32 -4.07
C ARG A 394 3.72 25.65 -5.54
N TYR A 395 3.31 26.87 -5.80
CA TYR A 395 3.17 27.38 -7.16
C TYR A 395 4.53 27.79 -7.72
N GLU A 396 4.79 27.44 -8.96
CA GLU A 396 5.99 27.85 -9.68
C GLU A 396 6.03 29.37 -9.75
N GLY A 397 7.18 29.95 -9.39
CA GLY A 397 7.35 31.40 -9.23
C GLY A 397 7.12 31.95 -7.82
N SER A 398 6.81 31.09 -6.83
CA SER A 398 6.82 31.48 -5.43
C SER A 398 8.25 31.51 -4.90
N ASP A 399 8.59 32.60 -4.21
CA ASP A 399 9.86 32.75 -3.49
C ASP A 399 9.78 32.21 -2.05
N LEU A 400 8.63 31.68 -1.63
CA LEU A 400 8.40 31.21 -0.29
C LEU A 400 8.65 29.69 -0.17
N ASP A 401 9.45 29.29 0.80
CA ASP A 401 9.67 27.87 1.13
C ASP A 401 8.47 27.29 1.92
N GLU A 402 7.84 28.10 2.78
CA GLU A 402 6.64 27.73 3.55
C GLU A 402 5.51 28.75 3.29
N PRO A 403 4.24 28.35 3.52
CA PRO A 403 3.10 29.27 3.41
C PRO A 403 3.22 30.47 4.34
N SER A 404 2.79 31.63 3.87
CA SER A 404 2.74 32.86 4.67
C SER A 404 1.60 32.85 5.70
N SER A 405 0.59 32.04 5.51
CA SER A 405 -0.49 31.78 6.45
C SER A 405 0.03 30.98 7.66
N PRO A 406 -0.57 31.17 8.84
CA PRO A 406 -0.23 30.36 9.99
C PRO A 406 -0.45 28.88 9.73
N ARG A 407 0.47 28.02 10.21
CA ARG A 407 0.32 26.56 10.14
C ARG A 407 -1.01 26.13 10.78
N PRO A 408 -1.86 25.37 10.06
CA PRO A 408 -3.14 24.92 10.61
C PRO A 408 -2.94 24.10 11.89
N GLN A 409 -3.75 24.39 12.90
CA GLN A 409 -3.72 23.65 14.17
C GLN A 409 -4.73 22.52 14.13
N PHE A 410 -4.50 21.46 14.90
CA PHE A 410 -5.37 20.30 14.92
C PHE A 410 -6.83 20.66 15.23
N GLN A 411 -7.08 21.48 16.24
CA GLN A 411 -8.44 21.85 16.68
C GLN A 411 -9.17 22.78 15.73
N SER A 412 -8.46 23.78 15.20
CA SER A 412 -9.08 24.76 14.28
C SER A 412 -9.11 24.25 12.83
N GLY A 413 -8.04 23.54 12.40
CA GLY A 413 -7.91 23.02 11.05
C GLY A 413 -8.04 24.08 9.95
N LEU A 414 -8.11 23.61 8.71
CA LEU A 414 -8.57 24.37 7.57
C LEU A 414 -10.12 24.34 7.50
N PRO A 415 -10.78 25.29 6.83
CA PRO A 415 -12.24 25.28 6.67
C PRO A 415 -12.72 23.99 6.00
N ARG A 416 -13.63 23.26 6.65
CA ARG A 416 -14.06 21.93 6.14
C ARG A 416 -14.88 22.00 4.87
N GLY A 417 -15.73 23.02 4.68
CA GLY A 417 -16.61 23.16 3.53
C GLY A 417 -17.44 21.90 3.25
N LYS A 418 -17.49 21.50 1.97
CA LYS A 418 -18.16 20.27 1.55
C LYS A 418 -17.22 19.06 1.77
N VAL A 419 -17.71 18.03 2.46
CA VAL A 419 -16.94 16.87 2.90
C VAL A 419 -17.32 15.63 2.10
N PHE A 420 -16.32 14.93 1.59
CA PHE A 420 -16.47 13.60 1.03
C PHE A 420 -16.23 12.55 2.11
N ASN A 421 -17.08 11.52 2.14
CA ASN A 421 -16.97 10.31 2.98
C ASN A 421 -16.84 10.62 4.49
N PRO A 422 -17.74 11.41 5.09
CA PRO A 422 -17.62 11.85 6.48
C PRO A 422 -17.72 10.69 7.46
N VAL A 423 -16.95 10.75 8.55
CA VAL A 423 -17.06 9.80 9.66
C VAL A 423 -18.38 10.02 10.41
N ASN A 424 -19.06 8.93 10.73
CA ASN A 424 -20.28 8.92 11.55
C ASN A 424 -21.51 9.66 10.94
N ASP A 425 -21.53 9.92 9.65
CA ASP A 425 -22.74 10.37 8.97
C ASP A 425 -23.61 9.18 8.57
N VAL A 426 -24.93 9.32 8.74
CA VAL A 426 -25.88 8.27 8.35
C VAL A 426 -26.07 8.16 6.84
N CYS A 427 -25.57 9.14 6.10
CA CYS A 427 -25.63 9.15 4.63
C CYS A 427 -27.05 8.99 4.06
N ASP A 428 -28.06 9.55 4.73
CA ASP A 428 -29.46 9.50 4.28
C ASP A 428 -29.87 10.69 3.42
N GLY A 429 -28.92 11.60 3.11
CA GLY A 429 -29.16 12.82 2.35
C GLY A 429 -29.72 13.99 3.17
N THR A 430 -29.83 13.84 4.47
CA THR A 430 -30.33 14.93 5.36
C THR A 430 -29.25 15.91 5.76
N THR A 431 -27.98 15.48 5.75
CA THR A 431 -26.82 16.32 6.10
C THR A 431 -26.40 17.17 4.90
N ALA A 432 -26.43 18.49 5.04
CA ALA A 432 -25.96 19.41 4.03
C ALA A 432 -24.42 19.37 3.90
N ASN A 433 -23.91 19.66 2.71
CA ASN A 433 -22.48 19.73 2.42
C ASN A 433 -21.70 18.40 2.67
N VAL A 434 -22.35 17.30 2.44
CA VAL A 434 -21.77 15.94 2.57
C VAL A 434 -22.02 15.17 1.26
N ILE A 435 -21.01 14.38 0.85
CA ILE A 435 -21.11 13.36 -0.19
C ILE A 435 -20.63 12.05 0.41
N CYS A 436 -21.48 11.05 0.40
CA CYS A 436 -21.10 9.71 0.84
C CYS A 436 -20.66 8.84 -0.35
N ILE A 437 -19.89 7.81 -0.09
CA ILE A 437 -19.44 6.86 -1.14
C ILE A 437 -20.64 6.29 -1.91
N LYS A 438 -21.74 5.97 -1.23
CA LYS A 438 -22.97 5.45 -1.87
C LYS A 438 -23.62 6.42 -2.86
N ASP A 439 -23.33 7.72 -2.77
CA ASP A 439 -23.91 8.75 -3.65
C ASP A 439 -23.11 8.91 -4.95
N LEU A 440 -21.91 8.31 -5.01
CA LEU A 440 -21.07 8.34 -6.19
C LEU A 440 -21.71 7.57 -7.35
N GLN A 441 -21.55 8.09 -8.53
CA GLN A 441 -22.00 7.44 -9.76
C GLN A 441 -20.77 7.08 -10.61
N ASN A 442 -20.78 5.87 -11.16
CA ASN A 442 -19.75 5.45 -12.11
C ASN A 442 -19.73 6.40 -13.31
N ALA A 443 -18.54 6.83 -13.73
CA ALA A 443 -18.38 7.70 -14.91
C ALA A 443 -18.61 6.92 -16.21
N ASN A 444 -18.31 5.62 -16.22
CA ASN A 444 -18.55 4.73 -17.36
C ASN A 444 -19.91 4.03 -17.23
N PRO A 445 -20.55 3.69 -18.35
CA PRO A 445 -21.76 2.85 -18.33
C PRO A 445 -21.49 1.51 -17.64
N VAL A 446 -22.36 1.15 -16.71
CA VAL A 446 -22.29 -0.15 -16.02
C VAL A 446 -23.17 -1.15 -16.74
N ASN A 447 -22.71 -2.40 -16.85
CA ASN A 447 -23.51 -3.46 -17.42
C ASN A 447 -24.62 -3.87 -16.44
N ASP A 448 -25.86 -3.54 -16.76
CA ASP A 448 -27.04 -3.82 -15.94
C ASP A 448 -27.27 -5.31 -15.67
N LEU A 449 -26.67 -6.20 -16.45
CA LEU A 449 -26.76 -7.66 -16.22
C LEU A 449 -26.16 -8.11 -14.90
N ILE A 450 -25.21 -7.33 -14.35
CA ILE A 450 -24.62 -7.60 -13.03
C ILE A 450 -25.62 -7.33 -11.90
N PHE A 451 -26.59 -6.46 -12.14
CA PHE A 451 -27.60 -6.05 -11.16
C PHE A 451 -28.95 -6.74 -11.37
N GLY A 452 -28.93 -7.98 -11.87
CA GLY A 452 -30.14 -8.78 -12.00
C GLY A 452 -30.93 -8.84 -10.70
N SER A 453 -32.27 -8.95 -10.78
CA SER A 453 -33.19 -8.87 -9.63
C SER A 453 -33.04 -10.02 -8.61
N GLN A 454 -32.36 -11.09 -8.99
CA GLN A 454 -32.13 -12.27 -8.14
C GLN A 454 -30.67 -12.71 -8.26
N PRO A 455 -29.92 -12.81 -7.15
CA PRO A 455 -28.59 -13.41 -7.16
C PRO A 455 -28.70 -14.93 -7.31
N ASP A 456 -27.72 -15.55 -7.99
CA ASP A 456 -27.63 -17.01 -8.09
C ASP A 456 -27.38 -17.66 -6.73
N MET A 457 -26.66 -16.95 -5.85
CA MET A 457 -26.37 -17.38 -4.49
C MET A 457 -26.20 -16.17 -3.58
N GLN A 458 -26.76 -16.25 -2.40
CA GLN A 458 -26.59 -15.26 -1.34
C GLN A 458 -25.90 -15.92 -0.14
N ILE A 459 -24.72 -15.38 0.23
CA ILE A 459 -23.93 -15.87 1.36
C ILE A 459 -23.88 -14.79 2.43
N TYR A 460 -24.33 -15.12 3.65
CA TYR A 460 -24.19 -14.26 4.81
C TYR A 460 -22.89 -14.60 5.54
N LEU A 461 -21.97 -13.64 5.61
CA LEU A 461 -20.71 -13.77 6.33
C LEU A 461 -20.73 -12.85 7.56
N PRO A 462 -21.24 -13.32 8.71
CA PRO A 462 -21.19 -12.54 9.92
C PRO A 462 -19.74 -12.45 10.42
N PHE A 463 -19.29 -11.25 10.71
CA PHE A 463 -18.02 -11.02 11.39
C PHE A 463 -18.24 -10.01 12.52
N PHE A 464 -17.55 -10.20 13.63
CA PHE A 464 -17.64 -9.33 14.78
C PHE A 464 -16.33 -9.31 15.54
N PHE A 465 -16.09 -8.20 16.24
CA PHE A 465 -14.98 -8.11 17.18
C PHE A 465 -15.37 -8.83 18.46
N HIS A 466 -14.56 -9.80 18.86
CA HIS A 466 -14.76 -10.51 20.13
C HIS A 466 -13.75 -10.02 21.16
N ASN A 467 -14.24 -9.45 22.23
CA ASN A 467 -13.44 -9.15 23.40
C ASN A 467 -13.37 -10.41 24.27
N TYR A 468 -12.18 -10.97 24.41
CA TYR A 468 -11.98 -12.08 25.33
C TYR A 468 -12.09 -11.57 26.76
N GLU A 469 -13.11 -12.06 27.47
CA GLU A 469 -13.16 -11.88 28.91
C GLU A 469 -11.98 -12.59 29.58
N ARG A 470 -11.62 -12.09 30.75
CA ARG A 470 -10.59 -12.65 31.62
C ARG A 470 -10.90 -14.13 31.88
N THR A 471 -10.12 -15.02 31.32
CA THR A 471 -10.20 -16.44 31.65
C THR A 471 -8.96 -16.84 32.46
N ASP A 472 -9.06 -17.92 33.24
CA ASP A 472 -7.96 -18.46 34.04
C ASP A 472 -6.74 -18.88 33.20
N LEU A 473 -6.91 -18.99 31.87
CA LEU A 473 -5.85 -19.27 30.90
C LEU A 473 -4.98 -18.03 30.62
N PHE A 474 -5.47 -16.83 30.91
CA PHE A 474 -4.74 -15.58 30.72
C PHE A 474 -4.56 -14.90 32.08
N ARG A 475 -3.29 -14.80 32.52
CA ARG A 475 -3.00 -14.11 33.77
C ARG A 475 -3.54 -12.68 33.75
N PRO A 476 -4.02 -12.15 34.88
CA PRO A 476 -4.40 -10.73 35.00
C PRO A 476 -3.24 -9.86 34.47
N ASN A 477 -3.54 -8.91 33.62
CA ASN A 477 -2.64 -7.97 32.99
C ASN A 477 -1.83 -8.47 31.77
N THR A 478 -2.14 -9.62 31.19
CA THR A 478 -1.56 -10.05 29.95
C THR A 478 -2.65 -10.25 28.90
N TYR A 479 -2.60 -9.48 27.83
CA TYR A 479 -3.19 -9.71 26.53
C TYR A 479 -4.70 -9.47 26.35
N GLN A 480 -5.04 -8.34 25.76
CA GLN A 480 -6.15 -8.32 24.81
C GLN A 480 -5.63 -8.92 23.49
N ARG A 481 -5.92 -10.20 23.24
CA ARG A 481 -5.72 -10.75 21.89
C ARG A 481 -6.82 -10.23 20.99
N PHE A 482 -6.48 -9.44 19.99
CA PHE A 482 -7.28 -9.41 18.79
C PHE A 482 -7.07 -10.76 18.08
N VAL A 483 -7.97 -11.70 18.30
CA VAL A 483 -8.02 -12.88 17.45
C VAL A 483 -8.66 -12.41 16.16
N GLY A 484 -7.87 -12.44 15.09
CA GLY A 484 -8.39 -12.26 13.75
C GLY A 484 -9.61 -13.16 13.53
N ASN A 485 -10.55 -12.65 12.80
CA ASN A 485 -11.85 -13.20 12.48
C ASN A 485 -11.85 -14.72 12.32
N PHE A 486 -12.47 -15.43 13.26
CA PHE A 486 -12.92 -16.79 12.99
C PHE A 486 -14.17 -16.70 12.12
N LEU A 487 -14.04 -17.09 10.87
CA LEU A 487 -15.16 -17.35 10.00
C LEU A 487 -15.87 -18.58 10.55
N GLN A 488 -16.90 -18.39 11.36
CA GLN A 488 -17.76 -19.48 11.77
C GLN A 488 -18.85 -19.61 10.70
N LEU A 489 -18.65 -20.53 9.78
CA LEU A 489 -19.71 -20.98 8.88
C LEU A 489 -20.75 -21.68 9.75
N LEU A 490 -21.89 -21.03 9.99
CA LEU A 490 -23.04 -21.69 10.54
C LEU A 490 -23.63 -22.58 9.45
N PRO A 491 -23.89 -23.87 9.72
CA PRO A 491 -24.64 -24.70 8.78
C PRO A 491 -26.04 -24.11 8.63
N ILE A 492 -26.47 -23.93 7.38
CA ILE A 492 -27.82 -23.57 7.01
C ILE A 492 -28.75 -24.75 7.30
#